data_6e37be90d87c5b85372a0d545b8caf77
#
_entry.id   6e37be90d87c5b85372a0d545b8caf77
#
_cell.length_a   1.000
_cell.length_b   1.000
_cell.length_c   1.000
_cell.angle_alpha   90.00
_cell.angle_beta   90.00
_cell.angle_gamma   90.00
#
_symmetry.space_group_name_H-M   'P 1'
#
loop_
_entity.id
_entity.type
_entity.pdbx_description
1 polymer ?
#
loop_
_entity_poly.entity_id
_entity_poly.type
_entity_poly.pdbx_seq_one_letter_code
_entity_poly.pdbx_strand_id
1 'polypeptide(L)'
;MAQINETIDVVVLASGLNQISLYEGYVPGYKALIPYHGRASVQYVLDALRRVPSVGRICIEGPCVLLEKELADRLVKDQLTLVEGGATFLDSLVIGLKHFASSPSVLFVTSDLPLVTPEAIQDFLSGCAAAQEPSLAIAVVPKTAYTGPYVHFTKPFNRYRDISLCHGNLFVARPALLEHPTLKERINRFYAGRKNAVATTLALGWQLAVVYLIGVELLHALTLKQMARFASKQLGFEIAPVIVEHPGISIDVDEADDYTFVRDRIEERWH
;
A
#
# COMPACT_ATOMS: atom_id res chain seq x y z
N MET A 1 -1.63 29.16 -11.41
CA MET A 1 -1.43 28.04 -10.47
C MET A 1 -2.79 27.72 -9.86
N ALA A 2 -3.51 26.77 -10.41
CA ALA A 2 -4.76 26.31 -9.81
C ALA A 2 -4.40 25.46 -8.57
N GLN A 3 -4.73 25.96 -7.40
CA GLN A 3 -4.74 25.16 -6.19
C GLN A 3 -5.84 24.10 -6.36
N ILE A 4 -5.47 22.84 -6.55
CA ILE A 4 -6.39 21.73 -6.41
C ILE A 4 -6.65 21.61 -4.91
N ASN A 5 -7.73 22.26 -4.46
CA ASN A 5 -8.23 22.19 -3.07
C ASN A 5 -9.09 20.95 -2.85
N GLU A 6 -8.87 19.88 -3.60
CA GLU A 6 -9.58 18.63 -3.41
C GLU A 6 -8.81 17.73 -2.46
N THR A 7 -9.44 17.45 -1.33
CA THR A 7 -8.92 16.46 -0.37
C THR A 7 -9.12 15.07 -0.91
N ILE A 8 -8.16 14.18 -0.66
CA ILE A 8 -8.27 12.75 -0.99
C ILE A 8 -8.72 11.95 0.24
N ASP A 9 -9.73 11.11 0.07
CA ASP A 9 -10.16 10.17 1.10
C ASP A 9 -9.17 9.00 1.20
N VAL A 10 -9.01 8.48 2.42
CA VAL A 10 -7.97 7.48 2.73
C VAL A 10 -8.57 6.22 3.33
N VAL A 11 -8.13 5.07 2.87
CA VAL A 11 -8.34 3.77 3.51
C VAL A 11 -7.02 3.26 4.07
N VAL A 12 -6.96 3.05 5.38
CA VAL A 12 -5.86 2.37 6.05
C VAL A 12 -6.18 0.88 6.12
N LEU A 13 -5.39 0.04 5.46
CA LEU A 13 -5.58 -1.41 5.41
C LEU A 13 -4.94 -2.04 6.65
N ALA A 14 -5.76 -2.54 7.58
CA ALA A 14 -5.34 -3.04 8.87
C ALA A 14 -5.71 -4.52 9.13
N SER A 15 -6.15 -5.25 8.10
CA SER A 15 -6.50 -6.67 8.17
C SER A 15 -5.31 -7.63 8.06
N GLY A 16 -4.11 -7.12 7.73
CA GLY A 16 -2.91 -7.94 7.57
C GLY A 16 -2.52 -8.63 8.88
N LEU A 17 -2.24 -9.95 8.80
CA LEU A 17 -1.80 -10.77 9.94
C LEU A 17 -0.29 -10.96 9.91
N ASN A 18 0.34 -10.86 11.08
CA ASN A 18 1.66 -11.41 11.35
C ASN A 18 1.48 -12.78 12.01
N GLN A 19 2.15 -13.79 11.48
CA GLN A 19 2.04 -15.19 11.94
C GLN A 19 3.29 -15.68 12.67
N ILE A 20 4.34 -14.86 12.74
CA ILE A 20 5.61 -15.22 13.35
C ILE A 20 5.89 -14.39 14.60
N SER A 21 6.77 -14.88 15.48
CA SER A 21 7.25 -14.12 16.62
C SER A 21 8.29 -13.09 16.16
N LEU A 22 8.08 -11.82 16.50
CA LEU A 22 8.98 -10.73 16.16
C LEU A 22 10.04 -10.47 17.24
N TYR A 23 9.71 -10.80 18.49
CA TYR A 23 10.60 -10.68 19.66
C TYR A 23 10.11 -11.59 20.78
N GLU A 24 10.93 -11.80 21.80
CA GLU A 24 10.55 -12.64 22.94
C GLU A 24 9.31 -12.08 23.66
N GLY A 25 8.30 -12.95 23.84
CA GLY A 25 7.01 -12.58 24.45
C GLY A 25 5.99 -11.94 23.49
N TYR A 26 6.35 -11.74 22.22
CA TYR A 26 5.39 -11.25 21.24
C TYR A 26 4.38 -12.35 20.85
N VAL A 27 3.11 -11.99 20.86
CA VAL A 27 2.03 -12.87 20.41
C VAL A 27 1.64 -12.45 18.98
N PRO A 28 1.76 -13.35 17.99
CA PRO A 28 1.34 -13.09 16.61
C PRO A 28 -0.11 -12.61 16.51
N GLY A 29 -0.37 -11.66 15.61
CA GLY A 29 -1.68 -11.04 15.47
C GLY A 29 -1.75 -10.10 14.28
N TYR A 30 -2.57 -9.07 14.37
CA TYR A 30 -2.70 -8.08 13.30
C TYR A 30 -1.47 -7.17 13.25
N LYS A 31 -0.90 -6.98 12.05
CA LYS A 31 0.26 -6.10 11.81
C LYS A 31 0.01 -4.66 12.26
N ALA A 32 -1.24 -4.19 12.12
CA ALA A 32 -1.67 -2.88 12.59
C ALA A 32 -1.39 -2.62 14.07
N LEU A 33 -1.39 -3.68 14.88
CA LEU A 33 -1.24 -3.64 16.35
C LEU A 33 0.16 -3.98 16.83
N ILE A 34 1.14 -4.18 15.93
CA ILE A 34 2.55 -4.38 16.33
C ILE A 34 3.00 -3.17 17.12
N PRO A 35 3.49 -3.36 18.37
CA PRO A 35 3.85 -2.25 19.24
C PRO A 35 5.30 -1.77 18.98
N TYR A 36 5.47 -0.45 18.87
CA TYR A 36 6.75 0.22 18.86
C TYR A 36 6.74 1.32 19.93
N HIS A 37 7.65 1.26 20.89
CA HIS A 37 7.74 2.23 21.99
C HIS A 37 6.38 2.53 22.66
N GLY A 38 5.58 1.47 22.90
CA GLY A 38 4.28 1.57 23.57
C GLY A 38 3.12 2.05 22.67
N ARG A 39 3.32 2.20 21.36
CA ARG A 39 2.29 2.63 20.40
C ARG A 39 2.14 1.61 19.27
N ALA A 40 0.92 1.31 18.86
CA ALA A 40 0.65 0.42 17.74
C ALA A 40 1.10 1.02 16.40
N SER A 41 1.53 0.16 15.47
CA SER A 41 2.00 0.55 14.12
C SER A 41 1.04 1.49 13.41
N VAL A 42 -0.26 1.21 13.44
CA VAL A 42 -1.31 2.03 12.81
C VAL A 42 -1.32 3.49 13.31
N GLN A 43 -0.93 3.75 14.55
CA GLN A 43 -0.90 5.10 15.10
C GLN A 43 0.15 5.99 14.43
N TYR A 44 1.31 5.42 14.04
CA TYR A 44 2.35 6.14 13.30
C TYR A 44 1.87 6.51 11.89
N VAL A 45 1.16 5.60 11.22
CA VAL A 45 0.55 5.84 9.91
C VAL A 45 -0.48 6.96 9.99
N LEU A 46 -1.35 6.92 11.01
CA LEU A 46 -2.34 7.97 11.22
C LEU A 46 -1.71 9.34 11.51
N ASP A 47 -0.60 9.37 12.26
CA ASP A 47 0.13 10.62 12.53
C ASP A 47 0.71 11.22 11.25
N ALA A 48 1.26 10.38 10.37
CA ALA A 48 1.76 10.85 9.08
C ALA A 48 0.63 11.39 8.20
N LEU A 49 -0.47 10.65 8.08
CA LEU A 49 -1.64 11.04 7.27
C LEU A 49 -2.24 12.38 7.73
N ARG A 50 -2.38 12.59 9.05
CA ARG A 50 -2.96 13.83 9.60
C ARG A 50 -2.11 15.09 9.38
N ARG A 51 -0.85 14.93 9.06
CA ARG A 51 0.06 16.04 8.72
C ARG A 51 0.06 16.40 7.23
N VAL A 52 -0.63 15.64 6.38
CA VAL A 52 -0.77 15.91 4.95
C VAL A 52 -2.02 16.74 4.71
N PRO A 53 -1.91 18.01 4.26
CA PRO A 53 -3.07 18.91 4.13
C PRO A 53 -4.15 18.43 3.16
N SER A 54 -3.76 17.66 2.14
CA SER A 54 -4.68 17.11 1.13
C SER A 54 -5.40 15.85 1.59
N VAL A 55 -5.11 15.30 2.78
CA VAL A 55 -5.85 14.15 3.34
C VAL A 55 -7.19 14.61 3.89
N GLY A 56 -8.26 13.97 3.42
CA GLY A 56 -9.65 14.17 3.84
C GLY A 56 -10.08 13.19 4.93
N ARG A 57 -11.19 12.48 4.66
CA ARG A 57 -11.73 11.47 5.57
C ARG A 57 -10.83 10.24 5.59
N ILE A 58 -10.69 9.63 6.77
CA ILE A 58 -9.92 8.39 6.95
C ILE A 58 -10.83 7.29 7.43
N CYS A 59 -10.84 6.19 6.70
CA CYS A 59 -11.45 4.92 7.07
C CYS A 59 -10.35 3.90 7.37
N ILE A 60 -10.46 3.15 8.45
CA ILE A 60 -9.56 2.04 8.77
C ILE A 60 -10.33 0.74 8.55
N GLU A 61 -9.85 -0.06 7.65
CA GLU A 61 -10.39 -1.38 7.32
C GLU A 61 -9.60 -2.43 8.09
N GLY A 62 -10.27 -3.20 8.98
CA GLY A 62 -9.58 -4.19 9.81
C GLY A 62 -10.46 -4.75 10.94
N PRO A 63 -9.83 -5.34 11.98
CA PRO A 63 -10.55 -5.92 13.13
C PRO A 63 -11.14 -4.81 14.00
N CYS A 64 -12.38 -4.39 13.72
CA CYS A 64 -13.02 -3.23 14.33
C CYS A 64 -12.93 -3.24 15.87
N VAL A 65 -13.25 -4.34 16.53
CA VAL A 65 -13.24 -4.44 18.00
C VAL A 65 -11.85 -4.14 18.59
N LEU A 66 -10.79 -4.63 17.96
CA LEU A 66 -9.41 -4.41 18.44
C LEU A 66 -8.95 -2.98 18.15
N LEU A 67 -9.28 -2.48 16.95
CA LEU A 67 -8.94 -1.12 16.53
C LEU A 67 -9.71 -0.07 17.35
N GLU A 68 -10.97 -0.32 17.69
CA GLU A 68 -11.77 0.54 18.56
C GLU A 68 -11.11 0.69 19.94
N LYS A 69 -10.66 -0.43 20.53
CA LYS A 69 -9.95 -0.41 21.80
C LYS A 69 -8.61 0.34 21.71
N GLU A 70 -7.83 0.11 20.65
CA GLU A 70 -6.50 0.70 20.47
C GLU A 70 -6.56 2.19 20.15
N LEU A 71 -7.60 2.63 19.43
CA LEU A 71 -7.73 3.98 18.90
C LEU A 71 -8.84 4.80 19.56
N ALA A 72 -9.36 4.36 20.71
CA ALA A 72 -10.52 4.96 21.36
C ALA A 72 -10.50 6.50 21.41
N ASP A 73 -9.38 7.09 21.87
CA ASP A 73 -9.21 8.53 21.97
C ASP A 73 -9.10 9.23 20.61
N ARG A 74 -8.66 8.50 19.57
CA ARG A 74 -8.42 9.03 18.23
C ARG A 74 -9.65 8.95 17.34
N LEU A 75 -10.55 7.98 17.55
CA LEU A 75 -11.74 7.81 16.73
C LEU A 75 -12.56 9.10 16.64
N VAL A 76 -12.80 9.73 17.79
CA VAL A 76 -13.55 10.99 17.86
C VAL A 76 -12.66 12.18 17.45
N LYS A 77 -11.46 12.28 18.03
CA LYS A 77 -10.55 13.42 17.79
C LYS A 77 -10.19 13.57 16.33
N ASP A 78 -9.88 12.45 15.66
CA ASP A 78 -9.43 12.43 14.28
C ASP A 78 -10.57 12.12 13.29
N GLN A 79 -11.82 12.00 13.76
CA GLN A 79 -13.00 11.66 12.95
C GLN A 79 -12.76 10.43 12.07
N LEU A 80 -12.22 9.36 12.68
CA LEU A 80 -11.93 8.12 11.99
C LEU A 80 -13.19 7.25 11.88
N THR A 81 -13.34 6.54 10.75
CA THR A 81 -14.34 5.50 10.59
C THR A 81 -13.69 4.12 10.58
N LEU A 82 -14.34 3.13 11.16
CA LEU A 82 -13.89 1.73 11.13
C LEU A 82 -14.85 0.91 10.27
N VAL A 83 -14.31 0.00 9.50
CA VAL A 83 -15.07 -1.01 8.75
C VAL A 83 -14.41 -2.37 8.93
N GLU A 84 -15.21 -3.43 9.05
CA GLU A 84 -14.67 -4.79 9.18
C GLU A 84 -13.84 -5.18 7.98
N GLY A 85 -12.76 -5.87 8.27
CA GLY A 85 -11.77 -6.28 7.29
C GLY A 85 -12.24 -7.39 6.36
N GLY A 86 -11.68 -7.41 5.15
CA GLY A 86 -11.88 -8.47 4.19
C GLY A 86 -11.12 -9.75 4.54
N ALA A 87 -11.58 -10.88 4.01
CA ALA A 87 -10.88 -12.16 4.17
C ALA A 87 -9.57 -12.25 3.35
N THR A 88 -9.42 -11.40 2.33
CA THR A 88 -8.23 -11.29 1.49
C THR A 88 -7.89 -9.82 1.26
N PHE A 89 -6.67 -9.56 0.80
CA PHE A 89 -6.24 -8.22 0.40
C PHE A 89 -7.18 -7.60 -0.65
N LEU A 90 -7.64 -8.39 -1.62
CA LEU A 90 -8.59 -7.92 -2.62
C LEU A 90 -9.96 -7.57 -2.02
N ASP A 91 -10.44 -8.34 -1.04
CA ASP A 91 -11.68 -8.01 -0.32
C ASP A 91 -11.55 -6.64 0.38
N SER A 92 -10.43 -6.41 1.06
CA SER A 92 -10.13 -5.17 1.76
C SER A 92 -10.12 -3.96 0.80
N LEU A 93 -9.55 -4.11 -0.40
CA LEU A 93 -9.58 -3.08 -1.44
C LEU A 93 -11.00 -2.77 -1.89
N VAL A 94 -11.79 -3.81 -2.17
CA VAL A 94 -13.19 -3.68 -2.60
C VAL A 94 -14.04 -3.01 -1.52
N ILE A 95 -13.85 -3.37 -0.25
CA ILE A 95 -14.53 -2.75 0.89
C ILE A 95 -14.18 -1.27 0.96
N GLY A 96 -12.90 -0.92 0.90
CA GLY A 96 -12.44 0.46 0.94
C GLY A 96 -12.98 1.32 -0.22
N LEU A 97 -12.94 0.82 -1.45
CA LEU A 97 -13.49 1.51 -2.62
C LEU A 97 -15.02 1.69 -2.51
N LYS A 98 -15.74 0.71 -1.99
CA LYS A 98 -17.20 0.82 -1.76
C LYS A 98 -17.52 1.83 -0.66
N HIS A 99 -16.71 1.91 0.40
CA HIS A 99 -16.89 2.88 1.48
C HIS A 99 -16.82 4.32 0.96
N PHE A 100 -15.93 4.59 0.02
CA PHE A 100 -15.75 5.89 -0.63
C PHE A 100 -16.22 5.90 -2.08
N ALA A 101 -17.33 5.24 -2.40
CA ALA A 101 -17.83 5.08 -3.77
C ALA A 101 -18.10 6.41 -4.50
N SER A 102 -18.39 7.49 -3.77
CA SER A 102 -18.62 8.83 -4.33
C SER A 102 -17.37 9.69 -4.49
N SER A 103 -16.22 9.21 -4.01
CA SER A 103 -14.96 9.95 -4.10
C SER A 103 -14.36 9.82 -5.50
N PRO A 104 -13.71 10.84 -6.05
CA PRO A 104 -13.07 10.75 -7.37
C PRO A 104 -11.93 9.74 -7.36
N SER A 105 -11.18 9.66 -6.25
CA SER A 105 -10.11 8.70 -6.01
C SER A 105 -9.92 8.47 -4.51
N VAL A 106 -9.30 7.35 -4.16
CA VAL A 106 -9.06 6.92 -2.78
C VAL A 106 -7.59 6.53 -2.63
N LEU A 107 -6.93 7.10 -1.63
CA LEU A 107 -5.59 6.69 -1.21
C LEU A 107 -5.70 5.47 -0.29
N PHE A 108 -4.96 4.43 -0.59
CA PHE A 108 -4.78 3.26 0.26
C PHE A 108 -3.38 3.27 0.86
N VAL A 109 -3.30 2.97 2.15
CA VAL A 109 -2.05 2.87 2.91
C VAL A 109 -2.13 1.62 3.79
N THR A 110 -1.11 0.78 3.81
CA THR A 110 -1.09 -0.33 4.76
C THR A 110 -0.72 0.16 6.17
N SER A 111 -1.26 -0.48 7.17
CA SER A 111 -1.10 -0.07 8.59
C SER A 111 0.23 -0.46 9.22
N ASP A 112 1.04 -1.24 8.52
CA ASP A 112 2.33 -1.77 8.96
C ASP A 112 3.53 -0.97 8.43
N LEU A 113 3.33 0.33 8.21
CA LEU A 113 4.33 1.29 7.73
C LEU A 113 4.69 2.35 8.79
N PRO A 114 5.22 2.00 9.95
CA PRO A 114 5.48 2.99 11.00
C PRO A 114 6.59 4.00 10.64
N LEU A 115 7.35 3.75 9.56
CA LEU A 115 8.35 4.67 9.01
C LEU A 115 7.82 5.60 7.92
N VAL A 116 6.54 5.53 7.55
CA VAL A 116 5.95 6.46 6.58
C VAL A 116 6.03 7.90 7.10
N THR A 117 6.26 8.85 6.20
CA THR A 117 6.32 10.27 6.53
C THR A 117 5.27 11.06 5.77
N PRO A 118 4.86 12.24 6.27
CA PRO A 118 3.97 13.13 5.55
C PRO A 118 4.52 13.53 4.17
N GLU A 119 5.83 13.76 4.08
CA GLU A 119 6.54 14.13 2.84
C GLU A 119 6.43 13.00 1.81
N ALA A 120 6.63 11.75 2.23
CA ALA A 120 6.50 10.59 1.34
C ALA A 120 5.09 10.46 0.76
N ILE A 121 4.06 10.68 1.57
CA ILE A 121 2.66 10.67 1.13
C ILE A 121 2.40 11.84 0.17
N GLN A 122 2.87 13.04 0.50
CA GLN A 122 2.71 14.24 -0.33
C GLN A 122 3.39 14.08 -1.70
N ASP A 123 4.62 13.54 -1.73
CA ASP A 123 5.36 13.27 -2.96
C ASP A 123 4.65 12.23 -3.83
N PHE A 124 4.10 11.19 -3.21
CA PHE A 124 3.28 10.21 -3.93
C PHE A 124 2.05 10.84 -4.56
N LEU A 125 1.28 11.63 -3.81
CA LEU A 125 0.08 12.31 -4.31
C LEU A 125 0.42 13.31 -5.43
N SER A 126 1.52 14.05 -5.27
CA SER A 126 2.01 14.96 -6.30
C SER A 126 2.41 14.21 -7.58
N GLY A 127 3.03 13.04 -7.45
CA GLY A 127 3.35 12.15 -8.56
C GLY A 127 2.10 11.58 -9.25
N CYS A 128 1.03 11.27 -8.50
CA CYS A 128 -0.25 10.86 -9.07
C CYS A 128 -0.87 11.97 -9.93
N ALA A 129 -0.85 13.21 -9.44
CA ALA A 129 -1.34 14.37 -10.20
C ALA A 129 -0.50 14.61 -11.47
N ALA A 130 0.83 14.51 -11.38
CA ALA A 130 1.72 14.63 -12.53
C ALA A 130 1.52 13.51 -13.57
N ALA A 131 1.08 12.33 -13.16
CA ALA A 131 0.70 11.22 -14.03
C ALA A 131 -0.73 11.35 -14.60
N GLN A 132 -1.37 12.52 -14.47
CA GLN A 132 -2.72 12.82 -14.96
C GLN A 132 -3.81 11.95 -14.29
N GLU A 133 -3.62 11.67 -13.00
CA GLU A 133 -4.60 10.94 -12.17
C GLU A 133 -5.05 9.61 -12.80
N PRO A 134 -4.18 8.63 -12.92
CA PRO A 134 -4.52 7.34 -13.53
C PRO A 134 -5.63 6.63 -12.75
N SER A 135 -6.24 5.62 -13.36
CA SER A 135 -7.27 4.81 -12.68
C SER A 135 -6.69 4.06 -11.47
N LEU A 136 -5.42 3.65 -11.56
CA LEU A 136 -4.65 3.04 -10.49
C LEU A 136 -3.22 3.60 -10.51
N ALA A 137 -2.79 4.26 -9.45
CA ALA A 137 -1.40 4.62 -9.22
C ALA A 137 -0.80 3.75 -8.13
N ILE A 138 0.44 3.31 -8.30
CA ILE A 138 1.15 2.45 -7.35
C ILE A 138 2.49 3.09 -7.03
N ALA A 139 2.77 3.31 -5.75
CA ALA A 139 4.07 3.81 -5.32
C ALA A 139 5.15 2.76 -5.56
N VAL A 140 6.30 3.19 -6.09
CA VAL A 140 7.49 2.37 -6.26
C VAL A 140 8.70 3.12 -5.73
N VAL A 141 9.60 2.41 -5.06
CA VAL A 141 10.79 3.00 -4.43
C VAL A 141 12.04 2.51 -5.16
N PRO A 142 12.83 3.40 -5.75
CA PRO A 142 14.05 3.02 -6.44
C PRO A 142 15.12 2.56 -5.45
N LYS A 143 15.93 1.59 -5.86
CA LYS A 143 17.05 1.09 -5.04
C LYS A 143 18.01 2.22 -4.63
N THR A 144 18.17 3.24 -5.48
CA THR A 144 19.01 4.41 -5.22
C THR A 144 18.55 5.28 -4.06
N ALA A 145 17.27 5.16 -3.64
CA ALA A 145 16.75 5.88 -2.48
C ALA A 145 17.19 5.26 -1.14
N TYR A 146 17.66 4.00 -1.16
CA TYR A 146 18.12 3.31 0.06
C TYR A 146 19.53 3.77 0.44
N THR A 147 19.61 4.96 1.00
CA THR A 147 20.84 5.62 1.45
C THR A 147 20.80 5.92 2.96
N GLY A 148 21.92 6.38 3.52
CA GLY A 148 21.98 6.73 4.93
C GLY A 148 21.56 5.56 5.82
N PRO A 149 20.58 5.78 6.71
CA PRO A 149 20.12 4.74 7.64
C PRO A 149 19.49 3.52 6.96
N TYR A 150 19.08 3.63 5.71
CA TYR A 150 18.42 2.55 4.96
C TYR A 150 19.37 1.69 4.12
N VAL A 151 20.66 2.03 4.04
CA VAL A 151 21.63 1.36 3.15
C VAL A 151 21.79 -0.14 3.45
N HIS A 152 21.60 -0.54 4.69
CA HIS A 152 21.73 -1.93 5.15
C HIS A 152 20.40 -2.70 5.18
N PHE A 153 19.29 -2.03 4.88
CA PHE A 153 18.00 -2.72 4.82
C PHE A 153 17.93 -3.59 3.56
N THR A 154 17.80 -4.89 3.76
CA THR A 154 17.77 -5.87 2.66
C THR A 154 16.34 -6.09 2.21
N LYS A 155 16.04 -5.76 0.97
CA LYS A 155 14.75 -6.01 0.33
C LYS A 155 14.95 -6.52 -1.09
N PRO A 156 14.09 -7.43 -1.58
CA PRO A 156 14.13 -7.84 -2.98
C PRO A 156 13.76 -6.67 -3.89
N PHE A 157 14.61 -6.38 -4.88
CA PHE A 157 14.36 -5.34 -5.88
C PHE A 157 14.10 -5.99 -7.23
N ASN A 158 12.99 -5.63 -7.85
CA ASN A 158 12.66 -5.99 -9.21
C ASN A 158 13.56 -5.17 -10.16
N ARG A 159 14.25 -5.85 -11.06
CA ARG A 159 15.21 -5.22 -11.97
C ARG A 159 14.58 -4.99 -13.34
N TYR A 160 14.23 -3.75 -13.63
CA TYR A 160 13.87 -3.31 -14.97
C TYR A 160 15.12 -2.91 -15.75
N ARG A 161 14.99 -2.70 -17.07
CA ARG A 161 16.10 -2.27 -17.92
C ARG A 161 16.66 -0.91 -17.51
N ASP A 162 15.81 -0.02 -17.06
CA ASP A 162 16.12 1.39 -16.74
C ASP A 162 16.23 1.67 -15.23
N ILE A 163 15.68 0.83 -14.37
CA ILE A 163 15.66 1.06 -12.94
C ILE A 163 15.53 -0.25 -12.15
N SER A 164 16.12 -0.29 -10.95
CA SER A 164 15.84 -1.32 -9.95
C SER A 164 14.99 -0.71 -8.85
N LEU A 165 13.86 -1.33 -8.51
CA LEU A 165 12.92 -0.80 -7.55
C LEU A 165 12.18 -1.91 -6.79
N CYS A 166 11.59 -1.55 -5.65
CA CYS A 166 10.59 -2.38 -4.96
C CYS A 166 9.24 -1.66 -4.94
N HIS A 167 8.19 -2.42 -4.63
CA HIS A 167 6.86 -1.84 -4.42
C HIS A 167 6.80 -1.08 -3.10
N GLY A 168 6.17 0.10 -3.14
CA GLY A 168 5.71 0.78 -1.95
C GLY A 168 4.31 0.28 -1.55
N ASN A 169 3.92 0.55 -0.32
CA ASN A 169 2.63 0.14 0.23
C ASN A 169 1.61 1.31 0.23
N LEU A 170 1.76 2.22 -0.74
CA LEU A 170 0.80 3.29 -1.05
C LEU A 170 0.26 3.08 -2.46
N PHE A 171 -1.04 3.23 -2.63
CA PHE A 171 -1.64 3.28 -3.96
C PHE A 171 -2.90 4.14 -3.96
N VAL A 172 -3.19 4.76 -5.11
CA VAL A 172 -4.43 5.51 -5.35
C VAL A 172 -5.25 4.76 -6.37
N ALA A 173 -6.52 4.53 -6.08
CA ALA A 173 -7.44 3.88 -7.00
C ALA A 173 -8.76 4.66 -7.10
N ARG A 174 -9.35 4.68 -8.29
CA ARG A 174 -10.67 5.28 -8.52
C ARG A 174 -11.77 4.26 -8.20
N PRO A 175 -12.79 4.60 -7.40
CA PRO A 175 -13.93 3.71 -7.12
C PRO A 175 -14.62 3.20 -8.39
N ALA A 176 -14.63 3.98 -9.47
CA ALA A 176 -15.16 3.59 -10.78
C ALA A 176 -14.53 2.29 -11.35
N LEU A 177 -13.34 1.89 -10.86
CA LEU A 177 -12.73 0.61 -11.21
C LEU A 177 -13.59 -0.59 -10.82
N LEU A 178 -14.41 -0.50 -9.78
CA LEU A 178 -15.32 -1.58 -9.37
C LEU A 178 -16.37 -1.90 -10.45
N GLU A 179 -16.71 -0.92 -11.29
CA GLU A 179 -17.65 -1.10 -12.40
C GLU A 179 -16.96 -1.47 -13.71
N HIS A 180 -15.61 -1.48 -13.74
CA HIS A 180 -14.87 -1.79 -14.96
C HIS A 180 -15.04 -3.28 -15.33
N PRO A 181 -15.56 -3.59 -16.56
CA PRO A 181 -15.95 -4.96 -16.92
C PRO A 181 -14.83 -5.99 -16.74
N THR A 182 -13.62 -5.67 -17.23
CA THR A 182 -12.46 -6.56 -17.14
C THR A 182 -12.04 -6.81 -15.69
N LEU A 183 -12.05 -5.77 -14.84
CA LEU A 183 -11.69 -5.92 -13.44
C LEU A 183 -12.75 -6.73 -12.69
N LYS A 184 -14.03 -6.45 -12.92
CA LYS A 184 -15.16 -7.17 -12.34
C LYS A 184 -15.12 -8.67 -12.70
N GLU A 185 -14.84 -8.99 -13.96
CA GLU A 185 -14.66 -10.37 -14.41
C GLU A 185 -13.46 -11.04 -13.72
N ARG A 186 -12.31 -10.36 -13.60
CA ARG A 186 -11.11 -10.90 -12.94
C ARG A 186 -11.32 -11.09 -11.45
N ILE A 187 -11.98 -10.16 -10.78
CA ILE A 187 -12.38 -10.29 -9.38
C ILE A 187 -13.26 -11.54 -9.20
N ASN A 188 -14.29 -11.72 -10.02
CA ASN A 188 -15.16 -12.89 -9.97
C ASN A 188 -14.39 -14.21 -10.19
N ARG A 189 -13.47 -14.23 -11.15
CA ARG A 189 -12.59 -15.40 -11.39
C ARG A 189 -11.65 -15.67 -10.21
N PHE A 190 -11.12 -14.61 -9.59
CA PHE A 190 -10.28 -14.72 -8.39
C PHE A 190 -11.05 -15.39 -7.25
N TYR A 191 -12.28 -14.93 -6.98
CA TYR A 191 -13.12 -15.55 -5.94
C TYR A 191 -13.47 -16.99 -6.24
N ALA A 192 -13.77 -17.33 -7.50
CA ALA A 192 -14.05 -18.70 -7.91
C ALA A 192 -12.81 -19.61 -7.73
N GLY A 193 -11.62 -19.09 -7.98
CA GLY A 193 -10.34 -19.80 -7.94
C GLY A 193 -9.59 -19.75 -6.61
N ARG A 194 -10.04 -19.00 -5.60
CA ARG A 194 -9.27 -18.65 -4.39
C ARG A 194 -8.69 -19.83 -3.57
N LYS A 195 -9.24 -21.03 -3.75
CA LYS A 195 -8.72 -22.26 -3.11
C LYS A 195 -7.59 -22.94 -3.88
N ASN A 196 -7.22 -22.41 -5.07
CA ASN A 196 -6.19 -22.99 -5.93
C ASN A 196 -5.25 -21.86 -6.41
N ALA A 197 -4.00 -21.89 -5.97
CA ALA A 197 -2.99 -20.86 -6.29
C ALA A 197 -2.79 -20.69 -7.80
N VAL A 198 -2.82 -21.75 -8.59
CA VAL A 198 -2.69 -21.71 -10.06
C VAL A 198 -3.89 -21.00 -10.68
N ALA A 199 -5.11 -21.34 -10.26
CA ALA A 199 -6.33 -20.70 -10.75
C ALA A 199 -6.36 -19.20 -10.39
N THR A 200 -5.89 -18.83 -9.21
CA THR A 200 -5.77 -17.43 -8.76
C THR A 200 -4.79 -16.65 -9.65
N THR A 201 -3.62 -17.21 -9.95
CA THR A 201 -2.63 -16.58 -10.83
C THR A 201 -3.17 -16.40 -12.24
N LEU A 202 -3.87 -17.41 -12.77
CA LEU A 202 -4.52 -17.34 -14.08
C LEU A 202 -5.66 -16.31 -14.12
N ALA A 203 -6.38 -16.12 -13.03
CA ALA A 203 -7.46 -15.13 -12.92
C ALA A 203 -6.94 -13.69 -13.06
N LEU A 204 -5.75 -13.39 -12.54
CA LEU A 204 -5.10 -12.08 -12.67
C LEU A 204 -4.56 -11.83 -14.09
N GLY A 205 -4.39 -12.85 -14.92
CA GLY A 205 -3.95 -12.77 -16.31
C GLY A 205 -2.58 -13.39 -16.53
N TRP A 206 -2.56 -14.60 -17.06
CA TRP A 206 -1.32 -15.34 -17.34
C TRP A 206 -0.34 -14.58 -18.25
N GLN A 207 -0.84 -13.75 -19.18
CA GLN A 207 0.04 -12.94 -20.03
C GLN A 207 0.82 -11.90 -19.23
N LEU A 208 0.19 -11.26 -18.22
CA LEU A 208 0.89 -10.34 -17.32
C LEU A 208 1.97 -11.05 -16.53
N ALA A 209 1.65 -12.23 -15.98
CA ALA A 209 2.61 -13.04 -15.23
C ALA A 209 3.80 -13.49 -16.10
N VAL A 210 3.54 -13.97 -17.33
CA VAL A 210 4.59 -14.40 -18.25
C VAL A 210 5.48 -13.23 -18.70
N VAL A 211 4.89 -12.10 -19.08
CA VAL A 211 5.66 -10.92 -19.50
C VAL A 211 6.46 -10.35 -18.35
N TYR A 212 5.92 -10.34 -17.13
CA TYR A 212 6.65 -9.94 -15.95
C TYR A 212 7.81 -10.90 -15.66
N LEU A 213 7.54 -12.20 -15.57
CA LEU A 213 8.55 -13.22 -15.25
C LEU A 213 9.68 -13.23 -16.27
N ILE A 214 9.34 -13.26 -17.56
CA ILE A 214 10.37 -13.32 -18.62
C ILE A 214 10.99 -11.94 -18.87
N GLY A 215 10.19 -10.91 -19.04
CA GLY A 215 10.65 -9.58 -19.47
C GLY A 215 11.31 -8.76 -18.36
N VAL A 216 10.90 -8.94 -17.11
CA VAL A 216 11.45 -8.20 -15.97
C VAL A 216 12.40 -9.08 -15.17
N GLU A 217 11.95 -10.23 -14.65
CA GLU A 217 12.74 -11.03 -13.73
C GLU A 217 13.88 -11.80 -14.41
N LEU A 218 13.63 -12.38 -15.59
CA LEU A 218 14.63 -13.23 -16.25
C LEU A 218 15.54 -12.44 -17.19
N LEU A 219 14.97 -11.65 -18.11
CA LEU A 219 15.73 -10.99 -19.17
C LEU A 219 16.09 -9.53 -18.86
N HIS A 220 15.43 -8.91 -17.86
CA HIS A 220 15.57 -7.47 -17.54
C HIS A 220 15.42 -6.57 -18.79
N ALA A 221 14.57 -6.99 -19.74
CA ALA A 221 14.48 -6.38 -21.06
C ALA A 221 13.49 -5.22 -21.15
N LEU A 222 12.54 -5.16 -20.22
CA LEU A 222 11.47 -4.15 -20.20
C LEU A 222 11.83 -2.97 -19.28
N THR A 223 11.48 -1.76 -19.73
CA THR A 223 11.48 -0.58 -18.85
C THR A 223 10.22 -0.59 -17.97
N LEU A 224 10.28 0.12 -16.85
CA LEU A 224 9.12 0.31 -15.97
C LEU A 224 7.91 0.85 -16.77
N LYS A 225 8.14 1.85 -17.63
CA LYS A 225 7.09 2.45 -18.47
C LYS A 225 6.49 1.45 -19.49
N GLN A 226 7.32 0.59 -20.07
CA GLN A 226 6.83 -0.45 -21.00
C GLN A 226 5.97 -1.47 -20.27
N MET A 227 6.37 -1.91 -19.07
CA MET A 227 5.59 -2.83 -18.26
C MET A 227 4.25 -2.20 -17.84
N ALA A 228 4.25 -0.95 -17.38
CA ALA A 228 3.02 -0.24 -17.01
C ALA A 228 2.05 -0.11 -18.19
N ARG A 229 2.54 0.25 -19.37
CA ARG A 229 1.72 0.31 -20.60
C ARG A 229 1.15 -1.05 -20.99
N PHE A 230 1.95 -2.10 -20.88
CA PHE A 230 1.48 -3.46 -21.14
C PHE A 230 0.39 -3.86 -20.16
N ALA A 231 0.59 -3.62 -18.85
CA ALA A 231 -0.39 -3.89 -17.82
C ALA A 231 -1.71 -3.11 -18.07
N SER A 232 -1.61 -1.81 -18.37
CA SER A 232 -2.78 -0.97 -18.69
C SER A 232 -3.57 -1.53 -19.89
N LYS A 233 -2.87 -1.93 -20.96
CA LYS A 233 -3.50 -2.53 -22.15
C LYS A 233 -4.21 -3.85 -21.80
N GLN A 234 -3.59 -4.70 -21.00
CA GLN A 234 -4.15 -6.01 -20.62
C GLN A 234 -5.34 -5.91 -19.66
N LEU A 235 -5.35 -4.89 -18.82
CA LEU A 235 -6.40 -4.68 -17.83
C LEU A 235 -7.52 -3.77 -18.35
N GLY A 236 -7.24 -2.98 -19.40
CA GLY A 236 -8.20 -2.08 -20.02
C GLY A 236 -8.43 -0.77 -19.26
N PHE A 237 -7.58 -0.45 -18.30
CA PHE A 237 -7.58 0.82 -17.58
C PHE A 237 -6.13 1.28 -17.28
N GLU A 238 -5.98 2.57 -17.03
CA GLU A 238 -4.67 3.17 -16.86
C GLU A 238 -4.04 2.83 -15.51
N ILE A 239 -2.79 2.34 -15.56
CA ILE A 239 -1.96 2.04 -14.39
C ILE A 239 -0.68 2.85 -14.51
N ALA A 240 -0.35 3.62 -13.47
CA ALA A 240 0.89 4.38 -13.41
C ALA A 240 1.72 3.99 -12.16
N PRO A 241 2.96 3.53 -12.34
CA PRO A 241 3.93 3.51 -11.25
C PRO A 241 4.39 4.94 -10.98
N VAL A 242 4.35 5.34 -9.71
CA VAL A 242 4.83 6.64 -9.23
C VAL A 242 6.09 6.41 -8.42
N ILE A 243 7.21 6.97 -8.88
CA ILE A 243 8.51 6.86 -8.19
C ILE A 243 8.49 7.81 -7.00
N VAL A 244 8.77 7.25 -5.82
CA VAL A 244 8.85 7.97 -4.54
C VAL A 244 10.19 7.61 -3.89
N GLU A 245 11.02 8.60 -3.64
CA GLU A 245 12.38 8.39 -3.11
C GLU A 245 12.42 8.32 -1.57
N HIS A 246 11.40 7.69 -0.97
CA HIS A 246 11.25 7.53 0.47
C HIS A 246 11.15 6.05 0.85
N PRO A 247 12.22 5.40 1.31
CA PRO A 247 12.22 3.97 1.65
C PRO A 247 11.16 3.57 2.67
N GLY A 248 10.80 4.46 3.60
CA GLY A 248 9.82 4.18 4.66
C GLY A 248 8.44 3.74 4.17
N ILE A 249 8.06 4.01 2.92
CA ILE A 249 6.78 3.54 2.34
C ILE A 249 6.81 2.10 1.83
N SER A 250 7.98 1.48 1.83
CA SER A 250 8.18 0.12 1.35
C SER A 250 8.72 -0.82 2.43
N ILE A 251 8.91 -0.32 3.65
CA ILE A 251 9.42 -1.09 4.79
C ILE A 251 8.22 -1.48 5.66
N ASP A 252 7.60 -2.57 5.30
CA ASP A 252 6.63 -3.32 6.08
C ASP A 252 7.36 -4.34 6.97
N VAL A 253 6.70 -4.81 8.03
CA VAL A 253 7.30 -5.72 9.01
C VAL A 253 6.74 -7.12 8.84
N ASP A 254 7.57 -7.99 8.27
CA ASP A 254 7.28 -9.40 8.05
C ASP A 254 8.10 -10.31 8.96
N GLU A 255 9.33 -9.92 9.32
CA GLU A 255 10.29 -10.71 10.08
C GLU A 255 10.84 -9.96 11.30
N ALA A 256 11.54 -10.68 12.20
CA ALA A 256 12.14 -10.13 13.40
C ALA A 256 13.21 -9.05 13.14
N ASP A 257 13.97 -9.22 12.04
CA ASP A 257 14.97 -8.25 11.62
C ASP A 257 14.33 -6.95 11.14
N ASP A 258 13.20 -7.03 10.43
CA ASP A 258 12.42 -5.86 10.03
C ASP A 258 11.91 -5.11 11.25
N TYR A 259 11.36 -5.85 12.23
CA TYR A 259 10.88 -5.25 13.49
C TYR A 259 12.00 -4.50 14.22
N THR A 260 13.15 -5.12 14.36
CA THR A 260 14.31 -4.51 15.04
C THR A 260 14.76 -3.25 14.31
N PHE A 261 14.91 -3.32 12.99
CA PHE A 261 15.27 -2.18 12.17
C PHE A 261 14.28 -1.02 12.31
N VAL A 262 12.99 -1.32 12.21
CA VAL A 262 11.92 -0.31 12.31
C VAL A 262 11.89 0.32 13.69
N ARG A 263 11.97 -0.47 14.77
CA ARG A 263 11.98 0.01 16.14
C ARG A 263 13.13 1.00 16.36
N ASP A 264 14.35 0.64 15.94
CA ASP A 264 15.53 1.47 16.12
C ASP A 264 15.44 2.78 15.31
N ARG A 265 14.84 2.75 14.09
CA ARG A 265 14.60 3.96 13.28
C ARG A 265 13.53 4.89 13.86
N ILE A 266 12.50 4.34 14.50
CA ILE A 266 11.51 5.16 15.20
C ILE A 266 12.18 5.90 16.37
N GLU A 267 13.03 5.24 17.17
CA GLU A 267 13.74 5.84 18.29
C GLU A 267 14.60 7.03 17.85
N GLU A 268 15.35 6.89 16.75
CA GLU A 268 16.19 7.96 16.21
C GLU A 268 15.41 9.21 15.71
N ARG A 269 14.13 9.05 15.37
CA ARG A 269 13.27 10.19 14.93
C ARG A 269 12.75 11.02 16.09
N TRP A 270 12.74 10.49 17.31
CA TRP A 270 12.17 11.15 18.48
C TRP A 270 13.25 11.73 19.42
N HIS A 271 14.52 11.49 19.11
CA HIS A 271 15.72 12.06 19.76
C HIS A 271 16.46 13.00 18.81
#